data_79141b7d1f84fe17b8c902daad2386fd
#
_entry.id   79141b7d1f84fe17b8c902daad2386fd
#
_cell.length_a   1.000
_cell.length_b   1.000
_cell.length_c   1.000
_cell.angle_alpha   90.00
_cell.angle_beta   90.00
_cell.angle_gamma   90.00
#
_symmetry.space_group_name_H-M   'P 1'
#
loop_
_entity.id
_entity.type
_entity.pdbx_description
1 polymer ?
#
loop_
_entity_poly.entity_id
_entity_poly.type
_entity_poly.pdbx_seq_one_letter_code
_entity_poly.pdbx_strand_id
1 'polypeptide(L)'
;KGLIAKSISEFGQIRMPEFAEVSHLFLVREDILNINELSSIKGISLKRVSVYGDFPLDYMAIIFNEVIDCVDNIHSKREEFECMSTLVLDMSKIPSSVDGFFLKGWNKYGFYKNIVNENMKMQLLHLYKANEFLKFKEIEINGTSVTNG
;
A
#
# COMPACT_ATOMS: atom_id res chain seq x y z
N LYS A 1 4.29 19.46 -9.25
CA LYS A 1 5.34 18.69 -9.94
C LYS A 1 5.10 17.19 -9.70
N GLY A 2 5.14 16.39 -10.75
CA GLY A 2 5.09 14.95 -10.65
C GLY A 2 6.35 14.36 -10.01
N LEU A 3 6.25 13.13 -9.51
CA LEU A 3 7.40 12.34 -9.11
C LEU A 3 8.10 11.79 -10.35
N ILE A 4 9.41 11.60 -10.25
CA ILE A 4 10.23 11.08 -11.34
C ILE A 4 10.99 9.85 -10.85
N ALA A 5 10.93 8.78 -11.62
CA ALA A 5 11.70 7.57 -11.39
C ALA A 5 12.44 7.19 -12.66
N LYS A 6 13.57 6.52 -12.51
CA LYS A 6 14.37 6.04 -13.64
C LYS A 6 14.25 4.52 -13.75
N SER A 7 13.93 4.04 -14.93
CA SER A 7 14.02 2.62 -15.23
C SER A 7 15.46 2.22 -15.52
N ILE A 8 15.87 1.08 -14.98
CA ILE A 8 17.21 0.51 -15.21
C ILE A 8 17.04 -0.80 -15.94
N SER A 9 17.69 -0.93 -17.11
CA SER A 9 17.72 -2.17 -17.87
C SER A 9 19.09 -2.82 -17.70
N GLU A 10 19.15 -3.95 -17.02
CA GLU A 10 20.39 -4.73 -16.86
C GLU A 10 20.56 -5.79 -17.96
N PHE A 11 19.49 -6.24 -18.61
CA PHE A 11 19.51 -7.41 -19.49
C PHE A 11 18.84 -7.20 -20.85
N GLY A 12 18.77 -6.00 -21.37
CA GLY A 12 18.35 -5.72 -22.75
C GLY A 12 16.86 -5.78 -23.06
N GLN A 13 16.08 -6.56 -22.37
CA GLN A 13 14.61 -6.56 -22.46
C GLN A 13 13.99 -6.60 -21.07
N ILE A 14 13.55 -5.44 -20.62
CA ILE A 14 12.78 -5.36 -19.37
C ILE A 14 11.33 -5.04 -19.74
N ARG A 15 10.44 -5.95 -19.39
CA ARG A 15 9.03 -5.66 -19.37
C ARG A 15 8.74 -4.77 -18.16
N MET A 16 8.19 -3.60 -18.40
CA MET A 16 7.77 -2.71 -17.32
C MET A 16 6.54 -3.32 -16.62
N PRO A 17 6.62 -3.58 -15.32
CA PRO A 17 5.54 -4.22 -14.60
C PRO A 17 4.31 -3.31 -14.50
N GLU A 18 3.15 -3.91 -14.44
CA GLU A 18 1.89 -3.23 -14.20
C GLU A 18 1.82 -2.62 -12.80
N PHE A 19 2.52 -3.23 -11.84
CA PHE A 19 2.63 -2.76 -10.46
C PHE A 19 4.08 -2.73 -10.04
N ALA A 20 4.45 -1.75 -9.23
CA ALA A 20 5.78 -1.64 -8.67
C ALA A 20 5.72 -1.03 -7.27
N GLU A 21 6.70 -1.36 -6.45
CA GLU A 21 6.91 -0.72 -5.17
C GLU A 21 8.27 -0.05 -5.18
N VAL A 22 8.30 1.24 -4.88
CA VAL A 22 9.53 2.02 -4.79
C VAL A 22 9.54 2.70 -3.45
N SER A 23 10.45 2.27 -2.57
CA SER A 23 10.45 2.69 -1.18
C SER A 23 9.13 2.30 -0.50
N HIS A 24 8.31 3.26 -0.12
CA HIS A 24 6.98 3.04 0.46
C HIS A 24 5.85 3.44 -0.51
N LEU A 25 6.20 3.77 -1.75
CA LEU A 25 5.21 4.13 -2.76
C LEU A 25 4.75 2.91 -3.53
N PHE A 26 3.46 2.76 -3.62
CA PHE A 26 2.82 1.75 -4.44
C PHE A 26 2.45 2.36 -5.80
N LEU A 27 3.02 1.83 -6.87
CA LEU A 27 2.85 2.34 -8.23
C LEU A 27 1.97 1.40 -9.05
N VAL A 28 1.02 1.98 -9.76
CA VAL A 28 0.20 1.29 -10.75
C VAL A 28 0.42 1.93 -12.11
N ARG A 29 0.73 1.12 -13.11
CA ARG A 29 0.93 1.63 -14.47
C ARG A 29 -0.36 2.28 -15.00
N GLU A 30 -0.24 3.47 -15.55
CA GLU A 30 -1.40 4.33 -15.87
C GLU A 30 -2.36 3.69 -16.89
N ASP A 31 -1.83 2.88 -17.83
CA ASP A 31 -2.65 2.25 -18.88
C ASP A 31 -3.62 1.19 -18.36
N ILE A 32 -3.36 0.62 -17.18
CA ILE A 32 -4.26 -0.37 -16.56
C ILE A 32 -5.19 0.25 -15.51
N LEU A 33 -4.99 1.52 -15.20
CA LEU A 33 -5.68 2.20 -14.11
C LEU A 33 -6.95 2.88 -14.61
N ASN A 34 -8.07 2.53 -14.02
CA ASN A 34 -9.27 3.32 -14.11
C ASN A 34 -9.37 4.24 -12.88
N ILE A 35 -9.05 5.51 -13.08
CA ILE A 35 -9.05 6.51 -12.00
C ILE A 35 -10.41 6.60 -11.30
N ASN A 36 -11.49 6.43 -12.04
CA ASN A 36 -12.85 6.48 -11.48
C ASN A 36 -13.11 5.33 -10.49
N GLU A 37 -12.52 4.17 -10.70
CA GLU A 37 -12.64 3.04 -9.78
C GLU A 37 -11.92 3.31 -8.46
N LEU A 38 -10.78 3.98 -8.51
CA LEU A 38 -10.02 4.31 -7.31
C LEU A 38 -10.55 5.55 -6.56
N SER A 39 -11.39 6.35 -7.17
CA SER A 39 -11.94 7.55 -6.55
C SER A 39 -12.85 7.26 -5.35
N SER A 40 -13.38 6.05 -5.25
CA SER A 40 -14.20 5.61 -4.12
C SER A 40 -13.40 5.20 -2.89
N ILE A 41 -12.08 5.04 -3.02
CA ILE A 41 -11.21 4.65 -1.92
C ILE A 41 -10.90 5.87 -1.04
N LYS A 42 -11.15 5.73 0.26
CA LYS A 42 -10.94 6.79 1.23
C LYS A 42 -9.51 6.77 1.79
N GLY A 43 -8.94 7.94 2.03
CA GLY A 43 -7.65 8.09 2.69
C GLY A 43 -6.44 7.93 1.79
N ILE A 44 -6.62 7.98 0.47
CA ILE A 44 -5.52 7.94 -0.49
C ILE A 44 -5.46 9.20 -1.34
N SER A 45 -4.28 9.47 -1.87
CA SER A 45 -4.02 10.46 -2.92
C SER A 45 -3.35 9.77 -4.10
N LEU A 46 -3.68 10.20 -5.30
CA LEU A 46 -3.08 9.70 -6.53
C LEU A 46 -2.11 10.75 -7.08
N LYS A 47 -0.91 10.33 -7.42
CA LYS A 47 0.11 11.22 -7.99
C LYS A 47 0.79 10.55 -9.17
N ARG A 48 0.87 11.28 -10.29
CA ARG A 48 1.57 10.77 -11.47
C ARG A 48 3.07 10.69 -11.24
N VAL A 49 3.65 9.56 -11.63
CA VAL A 49 5.09 9.33 -11.66
C VAL A 49 5.50 9.05 -13.08
N SER A 50 6.31 9.92 -13.65
CA SER A 50 6.88 9.70 -14.97
C SER A 50 8.15 8.86 -14.82
N VAL A 51 8.16 7.71 -15.48
CA VAL A 51 9.33 6.83 -15.55
C VAL A 51 9.98 7.03 -16.91
N TYR A 52 11.24 7.40 -16.91
CA TYR A 52 11.99 7.56 -18.15
C TYR A 52 13.23 6.65 -18.15
N GLY A 53 13.73 6.41 -19.33
CA GLY A 53 14.82 5.48 -19.61
C GLY A 53 14.56 4.81 -20.95
N ASP A 54 14.98 3.56 -21.10
CA ASP A 54 14.80 2.81 -22.35
C ASP A 54 13.31 2.56 -22.68
N PHE A 55 12.47 2.54 -21.66
CA PHE A 55 11.02 2.34 -21.79
C PHE A 55 10.26 3.38 -20.97
N PRO A 56 10.03 4.58 -21.54
CA PRO A 56 9.30 5.62 -20.83
C PRO A 56 7.83 5.23 -20.67
N LEU A 57 7.35 5.17 -19.43
CA LEU A 57 5.97 4.89 -19.06
C LEU A 57 5.53 5.77 -17.90
N ASP A 58 4.23 6.00 -17.83
CA ASP A 58 3.64 6.73 -16.73
C ASP A 58 2.97 5.77 -15.74
N TYR A 59 3.17 6.05 -14.47
CA TYR A 59 2.58 5.37 -13.34
C TYR A 59 1.78 6.35 -12.47
N MET A 60 0.81 5.81 -11.77
CA MET A 60 0.16 6.53 -10.67
C MET A 60 0.66 5.96 -9.36
N ALA A 61 1.19 6.82 -8.51
CA ALA A 61 1.49 6.46 -7.13
C ALA A 61 0.22 6.55 -6.29
N ILE A 62 -0.11 5.48 -5.60
CA ILE A 62 -1.13 5.46 -4.57
C ILE A 62 -0.45 5.80 -3.24
N ILE A 63 -0.82 6.92 -2.67
CA ILE A 63 -0.20 7.45 -1.46
C ILE A 63 -1.25 7.46 -0.36
N PHE A 64 -0.96 6.80 0.77
CA PHE A 64 -1.82 6.91 1.94
C PHE A 64 -1.63 8.27 2.60
N ASN A 65 -2.73 8.94 2.92
CA ASN A 65 -2.70 10.26 3.52
C ASN A 65 -2.41 10.22 5.02
N GLU A 66 -2.60 9.06 5.66
CA GLU A 66 -2.47 8.95 7.10
C GLU A 66 -1.48 7.89 7.55
N VAL A 67 -0.80 8.18 8.63
CA VAL A 67 0.04 7.26 9.40
C VAL A 67 -0.69 6.99 10.71
N ILE A 68 -1.01 5.73 10.98
CA ILE A 68 -1.82 5.36 12.15
C ILE A 68 -1.01 4.46 13.08
N ASP A 69 -1.03 4.82 14.35
CA ASP A 69 -0.42 4.06 15.44
C ASP A 69 -1.49 3.18 16.09
N CYS A 70 -1.70 2.00 15.54
CA CYS A 70 -2.75 1.07 15.95
C CYS A 70 -2.24 -0.33 16.25
N VAL A 71 -0.95 -0.50 16.48
CA VAL A 71 -0.40 -1.80 16.89
C VAL A 71 -0.87 -2.14 18.29
N ASP A 72 -1.46 -3.32 18.45
CA ASP A 72 -1.73 -3.89 19.76
C ASP A 72 -0.43 -4.49 20.32
N ASN A 73 0.26 -3.74 21.17
CA ASN A 73 1.54 -4.15 21.74
C ASN A 73 1.41 -5.27 22.78
N ILE A 74 0.22 -5.52 23.29
CA ILE A 74 -0.02 -6.59 24.27
C ILE A 74 -0.07 -7.94 23.54
N HIS A 75 -0.73 -8.00 22.39
CA HIS A 75 -0.95 -9.23 21.64
C HIS A 75 0.03 -9.42 20.47
N SER A 76 0.76 -8.38 20.09
CA SER A 76 1.81 -8.47 19.07
C SER A 76 3.12 -8.98 19.67
N LYS A 77 3.90 -9.71 18.88
CA LYS A 77 5.21 -10.23 19.29
C LYS A 77 6.30 -9.71 18.37
N ARG A 78 7.38 -9.22 18.97
CA ARG A 78 8.58 -8.78 18.27
C ARG A 78 9.64 -9.88 18.30
N GLU A 79 10.34 -10.08 17.20
CA GLU A 79 11.52 -10.92 17.10
C GLU A 79 12.81 -10.16 17.42
N GLU A 80 13.93 -10.88 17.56
CA GLU A 80 15.27 -10.33 17.85
C GLU A 80 15.69 -9.20 16.91
N PHE A 81 15.28 -9.26 15.64
CA PHE A 81 15.56 -8.22 14.65
C PHE A 81 14.56 -7.08 14.67
N GLU A 82 13.73 -7.03 15.69
CA GLU A 82 12.74 -5.97 15.93
C GLU A 82 11.72 -5.72 14.81
N CYS A 83 11.52 -6.70 13.96
CA CYS A 83 10.33 -6.83 13.15
C CYS A 83 9.28 -7.62 13.93
N MET A 84 8.01 -7.33 13.70
CA MET A 84 6.95 -8.10 14.37
C MET A 84 6.76 -9.45 13.71
N SER A 85 7.00 -10.53 14.46
CA SER A 85 6.68 -11.89 14.01
C SER A 85 5.18 -12.15 14.00
N THR A 86 4.48 -11.57 14.97
CA THR A 86 3.03 -11.57 15.04
C THR A 86 2.55 -10.14 15.17
N LEU A 87 1.84 -9.66 14.17
CA LEU A 87 1.26 -8.34 14.16
C LEU A 87 -0.23 -8.44 14.46
N VAL A 88 -0.67 -7.75 15.50
CA VAL A 88 -2.08 -7.59 15.86
C VAL A 88 -2.40 -6.11 15.88
N LEU A 89 -3.49 -5.72 15.24
CA LEU A 89 -3.95 -4.34 15.21
C LEU A 89 -5.09 -4.12 16.20
N ASP A 90 -5.06 -2.96 16.84
CA ASP A 90 -6.15 -2.49 17.70
C ASP A 90 -7.19 -1.76 16.86
N MET A 91 -8.32 -2.40 16.63
CA MET A 91 -9.40 -1.88 15.77
C MET A 91 -9.99 -0.58 16.30
N SER A 92 -9.96 -0.35 17.61
CA SER A 92 -10.47 0.88 18.20
C SER A 92 -9.69 2.14 17.81
N LYS A 93 -8.47 1.96 17.34
CA LYS A 93 -7.58 3.03 16.89
C LYS A 93 -7.59 3.28 15.40
N ILE A 94 -8.35 2.48 14.65
CA ILE A 94 -8.43 2.60 13.19
C ILE A 94 -9.69 3.40 12.84
N PRO A 95 -9.54 4.60 12.24
CA PRO A 95 -10.71 5.39 11.85
C PRO A 95 -11.44 4.77 10.68
N SER A 96 -12.77 4.90 10.69
CA SER A 96 -13.63 4.43 9.58
C SER A 96 -13.52 5.31 8.32
N SER A 97 -12.84 6.44 8.43
CA SER A 97 -12.65 7.39 7.33
C SER A 97 -11.56 7.00 6.34
N VAL A 98 -10.85 5.90 6.58
CA VAL A 98 -9.77 5.44 5.71
C VAL A 98 -9.98 4.00 5.27
N ASP A 99 -9.67 3.71 4.02
CA ASP A 99 -9.63 2.35 3.48
C ASP A 99 -8.21 1.77 3.46
N GLY A 100 -7.22 2.63 3.64
CA GLY A 100 -5.82 2.25 3.76
C GLY A 100 -5.01 3.33 4.47
N PHE A 101 -3.89 2.91 5.05
CA PHE A 101 -3.01 3.78 5.81
C PHE A 101 -1.60 3.19 5.93
N PHE A 102 -0.65 4.04 6.32
CA PHE A 102 0.68 3.61 6.75
C PHE A 102 0.66 3.25 8.23
N LEU A 103 1.06 2.02 8.55
CA LEU A 103 1.16 1.57 9.93
C LEU A 103 2.44 2.08 10.57
N LYS A 104 2.29 2.84 11.65
CA LYS A 104 3.40 3.24 12.53
C LYS A 104 3.76 2.10 13.49
N GLY A 105 5.04 2.00 13.85
CA GLY A 105 5.49 1.05 14.85
C GLY A 105 5.67 -0.38 14.36
N TRP A 106 5.70 -0.60 13.05
CA TRP A 106 5.99 -1.88 12.43
C TRP A 106 7.38 -2.41 12.83
N ASN A 107 8.37 -1.54 12.82
CA ASN A 107 9.72 -1.85 13.26
C ASN A 107 10.40 -0.66 13.95
N LYS A 108 11.54 -0.90 14.56
CA LYS A 108 12.31 0.15 15.26
C LYS A 108 12.95 1.18 14.33
N TYR A 109 13.11 0.85 13.06
CA TYR A 109 13.78 1.73 12.09
C TYR A 109 12.87 2.81 11.54
N GLY A 110 11.61 2.83 11.93
CA GLY A 110 10.64 3.83 11.49
C GLY A 110 10.05 3.57 10.11
N PHE A 111 10.26 2.41 9.53
CA PHE A 111 9.60 2.05 8.29
C PHE A 111 8.11 1.80 8.52
N TYR A 112 7.31 2.27 7.58
CA TYR A 112 5.88 2.06 7.59
C TYR A 112 5.49 0.81 6.80
N LYS A 113 4.40 0.19 7.20
CA LYS A 113 3.78 -0.91 6.48
C LYS A 113 2.47 -0.44 5.88
N ASN A 114 2.20 -0.83 4.65
CA ASN A 114 0.95 -0.52 3.97
C ASN A 114 -0.16 -1.45 4.48
N ILE A 115 -1.21 -0.87 5.01
CA ILE A 115 -2.39 -1.58 5.49
C ILE A 115 -3.58 -1.15 4.65
N VAL A 116 -4.37 -2.10 4.20
CA VAL A 116 -5.60 -1.86 3.45
C VAL A 116 -6.74 -2.67 4.05
N ASN A 117 -7.95 -2.13 3.97
CA ASN A 117 -9.15 -2.87 4.34
C ASN A 117 -9.69 -3.70 3.17
N GLU A 118 -10.76 -4.43 3.41
CA GLU A 118 -11.38 -5.29 2.39
C GLU A 118 -11.87 -4.49 1.18
N ASN A 119 -12.42 -3.30 1.39
CA ASN A 119 -12.89 -2.44 0.30
C ASN A 119 -11.75 -2.07 -0.66
N MET A 120 -10.65 -1.56 -0.13
CA MET A 120 -9.49 -1.20 -0.96
C MET A 120 -8.87 -2.43 -1.62
N LYS A 121 -8.75 -3.54 -0.90
CA LYS A 121 -8.28 -4.80 -1.45
C LYS A 121 -9.10 -5.24 -2.66
N MET A 122 -10.42 -5.21 -2.56
CA MET A 122 -11.32 -5.59 -3.64
C MET A 122 -11.19 -4.65 -4.84
N GLN A 123 -11.09 -3.35 -4.61
CA GLN A 123 -10.89 -2.37 -5.68
C GLN A 123 -9.55 -2.60 -6.42
N LEU A 124 -8.47 -2.88 -5.68
CA LEU A 124 -7.17 -3.17 -6.28
C LEU A 124 -7.18 -4.47 -7.07
N LEU A 125 -7.87 -5.52 -6.59
CA LEU A 125 -7.96 -6.80 -7.27
C LEU A 125 -8.78 -6.76 -8.57
N HIS A 126 -9.61 -5.74 -8.77
CA HIS A 126 -10.29 -5.51 -10.03
C HIS A 126 -9.39 -4.96 -11.14
N LEU A 127 -8.20 -4.47 -10.81
CA LEU A 127 -7.25 -3.99 -11.81
C LEU A 127 -6.68 -5.14 -12.62
N TYR A 128 -6.30 -4.84 -13.87
CA TYR A 128 -5.76 -5.82 -14.80
C TYR A 128 -4.54 -6.55 -14.22
N LYS A 129 -4.57 -7.86 -14.20
CA LYS A 129 -3.52 -8.74 -13.65
C LYS A 129 -3.16 -8.51 -12.19
N ALA A 130 -4.00 -7.81 -11.43
CA ALA A 130 -3.69 -7.52 -10.01
C ALA A 130 -3.44 -8.79 -9.19
N ASN A 131 -4.21 -9.84 -9.40
CA ASN A 131 -4.07 -11.13 -8.71
C ASN A 131 -2.73 -11.84 -8.99
N GLU A 132 -2.05 -11.52 -10.08
CA GLU A 132 -0.72 -12.08 -10.39
C GLU A 132 0.39 -11.37 -9.62
N PHE A 133 0.25 -10.07 -9.36
CA PHE A 133 1.30 -9.22 -8.82
C PHE A 133 1.07 -8.75 -7.40
N LEU A 134 -0.19 -8.59 -6.98
CA LEU A 134 -0.52 -8.12 -5.64
C LEU A 134 -0.70 -9.30 -4.69
N LYS A 135 0.00 -9.24 -3.57
CA LYS A 135 -0.12 -10.20 -2.48
C LYS A 135 -0.66 -9.50 -1.25
N PHE A 136 -1.74 -10.04 -0.72
CA PHE A 136 -2.36 -9.56 0.50
C PHE A 136 -2.17 -10.61 1.59
N LYS A 137 -1.71 -10.17 2.74
CA LYS A 137 -1.62 -11.00 3.94
C LYS A 137 -2.65 -10.52 4.94
N GLU A 138 -3.49 -11.43 5.40
CA GLU A 138 -4.44 -11.12 6.45
C GLU A 138 -3.73 -10.83 7.77
N ILE A 139 -4.15 -9.76 8.46
CA ILE A 139 -3.61 -9.35 9.75
C ILE A 139 -4.66 -9.55 10.82
N GLU A 140 -4.26 -10.11 11.94
CA GLU A 140 -5.11 -10.30 13.10
C GLU A 140 -5.53 -8.95 13.69
N ILE A 141 -6.80 -8.84 14.04
CA ILE A 141 -7.40 -7.64 14.60
C ILE A 141 -7.94 -7.97 15.97
N ASN A 142 -7.64 -7.12 16.95
CA ASN A 142 -8.18 -7.18 18.29
C ASN A 142 -9.04 -5.94 18.56
N GLY A 143 -10.07 -6.12 19.37
CA GLY A 143 -11.01 -5.06 19.70
C GLY A 143 -12.27 -5.07 18.85
N THR A 144 -13.21 -4.23 19.22
CA THR A 144 -14.46 -4.06 18.49
C THR A 144 -14.36 -2.88 17.55
N SER A 145 -14.83 -3.04 16.32
CA SER A 145 -15.04 -1.93 15.41
C SER A 145 -15.96 -0.89 16.06
N VAL A 146 -15.49 0.35 16.14
CA VAL A 146 -16.30 1.48 16.64
C VAL A 146 -17.31 1.95 15.60
N THR A 147 -17.26 1.42 14.42
CA THR A 147 -18.21 1.75 13.38
C THR A 147 -19.47 0.94 13.51
N ASN A 148 -20.40 1.51 14.23
CA ASN A 148 -21.78 1.15 14.07
C ASN A 148 -22.38 1.96 12.92
N GLY A 149 -22.41 1.39 11.79
CA GLY A 149 -23.10 2.03 10.70
C GLY A 149 -22.44 2.10 9.46
#